data_47d6e7367f0b8b7556b80ce07877afda
#
_entry.id   47d6e7367f0b8b7556b80ce07877afda
#
_cell.length_a   1.000
_cell.length_b   1.000
_cell.length_c   1.000
_cell.angle_alpha   90.00
_cell.angle_beta   90.00
_cell.angle_gamma   90.00
#
_symmetry.space_group_name_H-M   'P 1'
#
loop_
_entity.id
_entity.type
_entity.pdbx_description
1 polymer ?
#
loop_
_entity_poly.entity_id
_entity_poly.type
_entity_poly.pdbx_seq_one_letter_code
_entity_poly.pdbx_strand_id
1 'polypeptide(L)'
;MLKSLLLWSSVLSSTLAVPVQETNVFGLKGLKPEVKHEERSMEANVFGLNKLKPGTHHEKRAKTFNYMPAATNASFDYVVVGGGTAGLTVAARLAENPKVTVAVIEAGDFYETVNGNLSIVPGYGGTVSTPAVDWGFQTTPQDALGGRKLTYNRGKAVGGSSATNLLAYHRGTTQSHDIWASRVGDDSYSFSGLQSYFQKSVKYSDGNLQYRAANATVPTPGSGCYSAAGGPLEIGISNWADPVSSYAGDAWKELGLSQLNDLTSGSLIGNQYSPASIKAADQTRSTSKSSFLQYALDSGRNNIFLFKTTMAKRITFDGTKAKSVIASTGGTTFELRAKKEIILSAGVFQSPQLLMVSGVGPKATLDKFNIPVVKNLPGVGQNMQDHLFFAMVYKMNVITGASMLDPTFATAAEAEYNNHHTGILTNTGADYFAWEKVPSSFNLSSAARSDLASFPADWPNYEVVIADLPFAPGANYGQGIGMLNSQTARGSITISSTDTADSPLINTQTLATATDREVAVAAVKLIPGPNVATDDQILTWLLANAGPGYHASCTCIMGKSSDPMAVVDTSFKVFGLSGLRVVDTSSFALLPPGHPLALVYALAEKAADLIKASA
;
A
#
# COMPACT_ATOMS: atom_id res chain seq x y z
N MET A 1 -18.89 -12.77 -3.71
CA MET A 1 -19.07 -11.34 -3.93
C MET A 1 -19.76 -10.66 -2.74
N LEU A 2 -20.95 -11.06 -2.32
CA LEU A 2 -21.59 -10.50 -1.11
C LEU A 2 -20.72 -10.61 0.16
N LYS A 3 -19.96 -11.68 0.33
CA LYS A 3 -19.01 -11.85 1.46
C LYS A 3 -17.80 -10.90 1.42
N SER A 4 -17.37 -10.43 0.26
CA SER A 4 -16.25 -9.47 0.16
C SER A 4 -16.73 -8.02 0.37
N LEU A 5 -17.93 -7.68 -0.05
CA LEU A 5 -18.61 -6.44 0.33
C LEU A 5 -18.97 -6.44 1.83
N LEU A 6 -19.37 -7.59 2.38
CA LEU A 6 -19.61 -7.78 3.80
C LEU A 6 -18.31 -7.83 4.63
N LEU A 7 -17.15 -8.18 4.08
CA LEU A 7 -15.87 -8.13 4.79
C LEU A 7 -15.33 -6.69 4.88
N TRP A 8 -15.53 -5.85 3.88
CA TRP A 8 -15.29 -4.41 4.04
C TRP A 8 -16.42 -3.73 4.82
N SER A 9 -17.68 -4.11 4.63
CA SER A 9 -18.76 -3.72 5.52
C SER A 9 -18.58 -4.30 6.93
N SER A 10 -17.93 -5.44 7.15
CA SER A 10 -17.68 -5.95 8.51
C SER A 10 -16.50 -5.26 9.20
N VAL A 11 -15.51 -4.75 8.50
CA VAL A 11 -14.56 -3.76 9.08
C VAL A 11 -15.27 -2.42 9.32
N LEU A 12 -16.26 -2.06 8.49
CA LEU A 12 -17.09 -0.87 8.63
C LEU A 12 -18.41 -1.13 9.38
N SER A 13 -19.01 -2.34 9.37
CA SER A 13 -20.30 -2.65 10.03
C SER A 13 -20.20 -3.00 11.51
N SER A 14 -19.01 -3.32 12.03
CA SER A 14 -18.77 -3.23 13.47
C SER A 14 -18.77 -1.77 13.97
N THR A 15 -18.84 -0.79 13.06
CA THR A 15 -18.88 0.65 13.35
C THR A 15 -20.28 1.24 13.52
N LEU A 16 -21.36 0.47 13.32
CA LEU A 16 -22.74 0.98 13.35
C LEU A 16 -23.37 1.13 14.74
N ALA A 17 -22.59 1.40 15.78
CA ALA A 17 -23.13 1.77 17.09
C ALA A 17 -23.03 3.28 17.41
N VAL A 18 -22.75 4.14 16.42
CA VAL A 18 -22.89 5.59 16.60
C VAL A 18 -24.23 6.02 16.00
N PRO A 19 -25.13 6.66 16.77
CA PRO A 19 -26.38 7.20 16.21
C PRO A 19 -26.04 8.16 15.08
N VAL A 20 -26.55 7.90 13.89
CA VAL A 20 -26.52 8.85 12.78
C VAL A 20 -27.36 10.05 13.20
N GLN A 21 -26.75 11.10 13.72
CA GLN A 21 -27.45 12.37 13.90
C GLN A 21 -27.40 13.11 12.56
N GLU A 22 -28.58 13.41 12.03
CA GLU A 22 -28.73 14.32 10.91
C GLU A 22 -28.28 15.72 11.36
N THR A 23 -27.08 16.11 10.98
CA THR A 23 -26.65 17.49 11.09
C THR A 23 -26.71 18.17 9.75
N ASN A 24 -27.68 19.06 9.62
CA ASN A 24 -27.78 20.05 8.54
C ASN A 24 -26.58 21.00 8.61
N VAL A 25 -25.56 20.76 7.83
CA VAL A 25 -24.45 21.72 7.63
C VAL A 25 -24.89 22.88 6.71
N PHE A 26 -26.02 22.74 6.02
CA PHE A 26 -26.62 23.79 5.18
C PHE A 26 -28.14 23.86 5.43
N GLY A 27 -28.56 24.53 6.48
CA GLY A 27 -29.79 25.26 6.68
C GLY A 27 -31.14 24.73 6.12
N LEU A 28 -31.43 23.42 6.03
CA LEU A 28 -32.73 22.91 5.63
C LEU A 28 -33.37 22.05 6.74
N LYS A 29 -34.50 22.50 7.26
CA LYS A 29 -35.29 21.84 8.29
C LYS A 29 -36.33 20.86 7.71
N GLY A 30 -36.40 19.68 8.30
CA GLY A 30 -37.58 18.85 8.42
C GLY A 30 -37.77 17.75 7.41
N LEU A 31 -37.65 16.51 7.91
CA LEU A 31 -38.49 15.34 7.60
C LEU A 31 -38.01 14.13 8.43
N LYS A 32 -38.88 13.52 9.21
CA LYS A 32 -38.63 12.28 9.95
C LYS A 32 -38.99 11.07 9.10
N PRO A 33 -38.21 9.97 9.08
CA PRO A 33 -38.71 8.68 8.65
C PRO A 33 -38.78 7.66 9.80
N GLU A 34 -39.88 6.91 9.85
CA GLU A 34 -39.97 5.65 10.59
C GLU A 34 -39.32 4.52 9.80
N VAL A 35 -38.48 3.69 10.46
CA VAL A 35 -37.85 2.50 9.86
C VAL A 35 -38.49 1.25 10.45
N LYS A 36 -39.12 0.43 9.61
CA LYS A 36 -39.49 -0.96 9.92
C LYS A 36 -38.43 -1.91 9.33
N HIS A 37 -37.90 -2.79 10.17
CA HIS A 37 -37.01 -3.87 9.75
C HIS A 37 -37.80 -5.03 9.14
N GLU A 38 -37.48 -5.42 7.91
CA GLU A 38 -37.76 -6.75 7.36
C GLU A 38 -36.45 -7.38 6.84
N GLU A 39 -36.11 -8.52 7.41
CA GLU A 39 -35.01 -9.36 6.88
C GLU A 39 -35.52 -10.10 5.62
N ARG A 40 -34.88 -9.87 4.49
CA ARG A 40 -34.98 -10.73 3.30
C ARG A 40 -33.60 -11.14 2.83
N SER A 41 -33.39 -12.44 2.74
CA SER A 41 -32.25 -13.06 2.07
C SER A 41 -32.24 -12.69 0.59
N MET A 42 -31.23 -11.95 0.12
CA MET A 42 -31.00 -11.68 -1.31
C MET A 42 -29.92 -12.61 -1.85
N GLU A 43 -30.29 -13.41 -2.84
CA GLU A 43 -29.38 -14.22 -3.64
C GLU A 43 -28.48 -13.34 -4.55
N ALA A 44 -27.26 -13.83 -4.76
CA ALA A 44 -26.15 -13.14 -5.39
C ALA A 44 -26.31 -12.90 -6.90
N ASN A 45 -26.94 -11.78 -7.28
CA ASN A 45 -26.96 -11.31 -8.67
C ASN A 45 -27.01 -9.77 -8.78
N VAL A 46 -26.32 -9.04 -7.87
CA VAL A 46 -26.44 -7.58 -7.73
C VAL A 46 -25.54 -6.79 -8.68
N PHE A 47 -24.52 -7.40 -9.25
CA PHE A 47 -23.67 -6.75 -10.24
C PHE A 47 -23.58 -7.61 -11.49
N GLY A 48 -24.09 -7.08 -12.62
CA GLY A 48 -23.88 -7.65 -13.95
C GLY A 48 -22.40 -7.56 -14.41
N LEU A 49 -21.45 -7.80 -13.52
CA LEU A 49 -19.98 -7.66 -13.70
C LEU A 49 -19.40 -8.51 -14.82
N ASN A 50 -20.17 -9.46 -15.38
CA ASN A 50 -19.78 -10.26 -16.54
C ASN A 50 -19.95 -9.54 -17.88
N LYS A 51 -20.48 -8.31 -17.91
CA LYS A 51 -20.75 -7.57 -19.16
C LYS A 51 -19.68 -6.55 -19.54
N LEU A 52 -18.75 -6.22 -18.63
CA LEU A 52 -17.58 -5.45 -19.02
C LEU A 52 -16.70 -6.33 -19.91
N LYS A 53 -16.79 -6.15 -21.20
CA LYS A 53 -15.81 -6.76 -22.10
C LYS A 53 -14.45 -6.14 -21.74
N PRO A 54 -13.38 -6.96 -21.49
CA PRO A 54 -12.03 -6.43 -21.47
C PRO A 54 -11.87 -5.61 -22.74
N GLY A 55 -11.45 -4.35 -22.61
CA GLY A 55 -11.29 -3.51 -23.78
C GLY A 55 -10.45 -4.22 -24.84
N THR A 56 -10.92 -4.32 -26.06
CA THR A 56 -10.35 -5.07 -27.18
C THR A 56 -8.91 -4.66 -27.55
N HIS A 57 -8.34 -3.69 -26.84
CA HIS A 57 -6.96 -3.24 -27.01
C HIS A 57 -5.91 -4.11 -26.28
N HIS A 58 -6.29 -4.98 -25.32
CA HIS A 58 -5.33 -5.84 -24.62
C HIS A 58 -4.98 -7.14 -25.39
N GLU A 59 -5.79 -7.59 -26.32
CA GLU A 59 -5.52 -8.83 -27.07
C GLU A 59 -4.43 -8.71 -28.15
N LYS A 60 -4.08 -7.52 -28.61
CA LYS A 60 -3.11 -7.35 -29.73
C LYS A 60 -1.64 -7.22 -29.32
N ARG A 61 -1.28 -7.27 -28.02
CA ARG A 61 0.09 -7.10 -27.54
C ARG A 61 0.62 -8.18 -26.62
N ALA A 62 0.09 -9.39 -26.66
CA ALA A 62 0.67 -10.51 -25.95
C ALA A 62 1.98 -10.96 -26.63
N LYS A 63 3.07 -10.21 -26.43
CA LYS A 63 4.40 -10.82 -26.50
C LYS A 63 4.45 -11.80 -25.34
N THR A 64 4.60 -13.08 -25.66
CA THR A 64 4.58 -14.19 -24.72
C THR A 64 5.69 -14.04 -23.68
N PHE A 65 5.30 -14.05 -22.40
CA PHE A 65 6.23 -14.26 -21.29
C PHE A 65 6.94 -15.60 -21.46
N ASN A 66 8.20 -15.68 -21.08
CA ASN A 66 8.84 -16.96 -20.85
C ASN A 66 8.23 -17.57 -19.58
N TYR A 67 7.08 -18.23 -19.73
CA TYR A 67 6.55 -19.08 -18.67
C TYR A 67 7.43 -20.31 -18.56
N MET A 68 7.81 -20.64 -17.33
CA MET A 68 8.35 -21.96 -17.04
C MET A 68 7.19 -22.86 -16.63
N PRO A 69 6.64 -23.68 -17.54
CA PRO A 69 5.38 -24.39 -17.30
C PRO A 69 5.53 -25.60 -16.37
N ALA A 70 6.74 -25.98 -16.01
CA ALA A 70 6.96 -27.15 -15.17
C ALA A 70 7.84 -26.82 -13.97
N ALA A 71 7.53 -27.45 -12.83
CA ALA A 71 8.36 -27.52 -11.65
C ALA A 71 9.70 -28.19 -11.99
N THR A 72 10.67 -27.42 -12.47
CA THR A 72 11.96 -27.93 -12.96
C THR A 72 13.09 -27.19 -12.28
N ASN A 73 14.08 -27.93 -11.79
CA ASN A 73 15.33 -27.34 -11.29
C ASN A 73 15.99 -26.54 -12.40
N ALA A 74 16.33 -25.28 -12.10
CA ALA A 74 16.93 -24.39 -13.05
C ALA A 74 17.94 -23.44 -12.37
N SER A 75 18.78 -22.80 -13.19
CA SER A 75 19.81 -21.89 -12.71
C SER A 75 19.78 -20.57 -13.48
N PHE A 76 19.73 -19.47 -12.74
CA PHE A 76 19.66 -18.10 -13.25
C PHE A 76 20.78 -17.27 -12.65
N ASP A 77 21.07 -16.11 -13.22
CA ASP A 77 22.03 -15.20 -12.62
C ASP A 77 21.46 -14.59 -11.35
N TYR A 78 20.17 -14.19 -11.40
CA TYR A 78 19.43 -13.64 -10.27
C TYR A 78 18.11 -14.40 -10.06
N VAL A 79 17.75 -14.60 -8.78
CA VAL A 79 16.46 -15.13 -8.37
C VAL A 79 15.77 -14.08 -7.51
N VAL A 80 14.69 -13.48 -8.01
CA VAL A 80 13.85 -12.51 -7.30
C VAL A 80 12.68 -13.26 -6.68
N VAL A 81 12.51 -13.18 -5.37
CA VAL A 81 11.41 -13.80 -4.64
C VAL A 81 10.36 -12.76 -4.31
N GLY A 82 9.20 -12.85 -4.95
CA GLY A 82 8.09 -11.91 -4.90
C GLY A 82 8.00 -11.09 -6.19
N GLY A 83 6.95 -11.30 -6.97
CA GLY A 83 6.59 -10.56 -8.17
C GLY A 83 5.75 -9.31 -7.88
N GLY A 84 6.00 -8.65 -6.74
CA GLY A 84 5.31 -7.45 -6.30
C GLY A 84 5.93 -6.15 -6.80
N THR A 85 5.60 -5.04 -6.13
CA THR A 85 6.01 -3.68 -6.48
C THR A 85 7.54 -3.55 -6.64
N ALA A 86 8.30 -3.96 -5.64
CA ALA A 86 9.77 -3.86 -5.68
C ALA A 86 10.39 -4.93 -6.57
N GLY A 87 9.93 -6.20 -6.45
CA GLY A 87 10.56 -7.32 -7.15
C GLY A 87 10.50 -7.21 -8.67
N LEU A 88 9.35 -6.80 -9.24
CA LEU A 88 9.22 -6.59 -10.68
C LEU A 88 10.03 -5.38 -11.17
N THR A 89 10.15 -4.34 -10.35
CA THR A 89 11.01 -3.18 -10.65
C THR A 89 12.48 -3.61 -10.74
N VAL A 90 12.98 -4.32 -9.73
CA VAL A 90 14.35 -4.84 -9.72
C VAL A 90 14.58 -5.80 -10.90
N ALA A 91 13.67 -6.76 -11.11
CA ALA A 91 13.79 -7.73 -12.19
C ALA A 91 13.87 -7.08 -13.58
N ALA A 92 12.99 -6.10 -13.84
CA ALA A 92 12.98 -5.34 -15.09
C ALA A 92 14.28 -4.59 -15.33
N ARG A 93 14.84 -3.98 -14.28
CA ARG A 93 16.10 -3.24 -14.37
C ARG A 93 17.34 -4.12 -14.52
N LEU A 94 17.37 -5.27 -13.85
CA LEU A 94 18.45 -6.25 -14.04
C LEU A 94 18.45 -6.84 -15.45
N ALA A 95 17.26 -7.08 -16.00
CA ALA A 95 17.10 -7.60 -17.35
C ALA A 95 17.49 -6.62 -18.48
N GLU A 96 17.85 -5.36 -18.15
CA GLU A 96 18.45 -4.43 -19.11
C GLU A 96 19.78 -4.95 -19.69
N ASN A 97 20.50 -5.76 -18.93
CA ASN A 97 21.66 -6.48 -19.44
C ASN A 97 21.22 -7.81 -20.08
N PRO A 98 21.27 -7.94 -21.41
CA PRO A 98 20.81 -9.17 -22.10
C PRO A 98 21.66 -10.42 -21.81
N LYS A 99 22.85 -10.24 -21.16
CA LYS A 99 23.75 -11.35 -20.80
C LYS A 99 23.38 -12.00 -19.47
N VAL A 100 22.43 -11.44 -18.70
CA VAL A 100 21.98 -12.02 -17.43
C VAL A 100 20.58 -12.59 -17.56
N THR A 101 20.29 -13.62 -16.77
CA THR A 101 18.98 -14.25 -16.66
C THR A 101 18.38 -13.96 -15.28
N VAL A 102 17.10 -13.59 -15.25
CA VAL A 102 16.38 -13.23 -14.02
C VAL A 102 15.17 -14.12 -13.86
N ALA A 103 15.14 -14.96 -12.82
CA ALA A 103 13.92 -15.66 -12.41
C ALA A 103 13.12 -14.79 -11.42
N VAL A 104 11.81 -14.75 -11.56
CA VAL A 104 10.87 -14.13 -10.63
C VAL A 104 9.89 -15.18 -10.13
N ILE A 105 9.82 -15.37 -8.81
CA ILE A 105 8.88 -16.28 -8.15
C ILE A 105 7.73 -15.46 -7.59
N GLU A 106 6.48 -15.80 -7.96
CA GLU A 106 5.28 -15.13 -7.44
C GLU A 106 4.22 -16.17 -7.07
N ALA A 107 3.68 -16.05 -5.86
CA ALA A 107 2.68 -16.98 -5.35
C ALA A 107 1.29 -16.81 -5.98
N GLY A 108 0.96 -15.61 -6.46
CA GLY A 108 -0.28 -15.31 -7.15
C GLY A 108 -0.22 -15.52 -8.66
N ASP A 109 -1.35 -15.27 -9.30
CA ASP A 109 -1.48 -15.24 -10.77
C ASP A 109 -1.58 -13.78 -11.27
N PHE A 110 -1.80 -13.59 -12.57
CA PHE A 110 -2.10 -12.27 -13.12
C PHE A 110 -3.44 -11.77 -12.61
N TYR A 111 -3.43 -10.59 -11.97
CA TYR A 111 -4.63 -9.98 -11.41
C TYR A 111 -5.70 -9.74 -12.47
N GLU A 112 -5.31 -9.44 -13.71
CA GLU A 112 -6.25 -9.23 -14.83
C GLU A 112 -7.04 -10.50 -15.14
N THR A 113 -6.42 -11.68 -14.99
CA THR A 113 -7.05 -12.97 -15.26
C THR A 113 -7.94 -13.43 -14.12
N VAL A 114 -7.48 -13.26 -12.86
CA VAL A 114 -8.16 -13.84 -11.68
C VAL A 114 -9.09 -12.87 -10.98
N ASN A 115 -8.97 -11.56 -11.19
CA ASN A 115 -9.78 -10.52 -10.57
C ASN A 115 -10.42 -9.55 -11.59
N GLY A 116 -9.96 -9.57 -12.84
CA GLY A 116 -10.52 -8.78 -13.94
C GLY A 116 -10.59 -7.28 -13.64
N ASN A 117 -11.70 -6.69 -14.02
CA ASN A 117 -11.92 -5.24 -13.88
C ASN A 117 -11.86 -4.73 -12.44
N LEU A 118 -12.09 -5.57 -11.43
CA LEU A 118 -11.94 -5.17 -10.03
C LEU A 118 -10.50 -4.69 -9.71
N SER A 119 -9.50 -5.24 -10.40
CA SER A 119 -8.11 -4.77 -10.25
C SER A 119 -7.65 -3.83 -11.36
N ILE A 120 -8.35 -3.75 -12.50
CA ILE A 120 -7.96 -2.91 -13.64
C ILE A 120 -8.54 -1.50 -13.52
N VAL A 121 -9.82 -1.39 -13.16
CA VAL A 121 -10.58 -0.14 -13.13
C VAL A 121 -10.38 0.55 -11.77
N PRO A 122 -9.90 1.80 -11.72
CA PRO A 122 -9.61 2.50 -10.46
C PRO A 122 -10.83 2.59 -9.52
N GLY A 123 -12.01 2.90 -10.05
CA GLY A 123 -13.23 3.09 -9.28
C GLY A 123 -13.72 1.85 -8.50
N TYR A 124 -13.15 0.68 -8.76
CA TYR A 124 -13.39 -0.53 -7.95
C TYR A 124 -12.36 -0.71 -6.82
N GLY A 125 -11.52 0.29 -6.56
CA GLY A 125 -10.45 0.23 -5.53
C GLY A 125 -10.93 -0.25 -4.16
N GLY A 126 -12.12 0.18 -3.71
CA GLY A 126 -12.71 -0.25 -2.44
C GLY A 126 -13.11 -1.74 -2.39
N THR A 127 -13.19 -2.43 -3.52
CA THR A 127 -13.62 -3.84 -3.62
C THR A 127 -12.55 -4.76 -4.23
N VAL A 128 -11.36 -4.23 -4.48
CA VAL A 128 -10.29 -4.94 -5.21
C VAL A 128 -9.70 -6.14 -4.47
N SER A 129 -9.71 -6.13 -3.14
CA SER A 129 -9.14 -7.20 -2.31
C SER A 129 -10.06 -8.41 -2.22
N THR A 130 -10.10 -9.22 -3.29
CA THR A 130 -10.80 -10.50 -3.29
C THR A 130 -9.87 -11.65 -2.88
N PRO A 131 -10.39 -12.81 -2.43
CA PRO A 131 -9.57 -13.98 -2.10
C PRO A 131 -8.66 -14.47 -3.25
N ALA A 132 -8.96 -14.09 -4.50
CA ALA A 132 -8.17 -14.45 -5.66
C ALA A 132 -6.83 -13.69 -5.73
N VAL A 133 -6.77 -12.48 -5.17
CA VAL A 133 -5.61 -11.58 -5.24
C VAL A 133 -5.14 -11.10 -3.87
N ASP A 134 -5.70 -11.62 -2.78
CA ASP A 134 -5.34 -11.25 -1.42
C ASP A 134 -4.80 -12.45 -0.63
N TRP A 135 -3.79 -12.21 0.21
CA TRP A 135 -3.28 -13.21 1.14
C TRP A 135 -4.26 -13.51 2.29
N GLY A 136 -5.18 -12.59 2.61
CA GLY A 136 -6.15 -12.75 3.69
C GLY A 136 -5.52 -12.82 5.09
N PHE A 137 -4.42 -12.12 5.33
CA PHE A 137 -3.76 -12.11 6.63
C PHE A 137 -4.66 -11.56 7.73
N GLN A 138 -4.47 -12.09 8.93
CA GLN A 138 -5.04 -11.57 10.16
C GLN A 138 -3.93 -11.35 11.19
N THR A 139 -4.08 -10.29 11.99
CA THR A 139 -3.18 -10.08 13.12
C THR A 139 -3.42 -11.10 14.23
N THR A 140 -2.45 -11.25 15.12
CA THR A 140 -2.69 -11.81 16.46
C THR A 140 -3.71 -10.94 17.20
N PRO A 141 -4.36 -11.44 18.25
CA PRO A 141 -5.18 -10.59 19.12
C PRO A 141 -4.39 -9.35 19.55
N GLN A 142 -5.00 -8.17 19.45
CA GLN A 142 -4.39 -6.90 19.83
C GLN A 142 -4.87 -6.50 21.22
N ASP A 143 -3.98 -6.53 22.21
CA ASP A 143 -4.31 -6.32 23.63
C ASP A 143 -4.98 -4.95 23.85
N ALA A 144 -4.44 -3.88 23.25
CA ALA A 144 -5.02 -2.54 23.35
C ALA A 144 -6.43 -2.43 22.75
N LEU A 145 -6.81 -3.34 21.86
CA LEU A 145 -8.13 -3.39 21.22
C LEU A 145 -9.04 -4.47 21.86
N GLY A 146 -8.79 -4.86 23.11
CA GLY A 146 -9.58 -5.88 23.81
C GLY A 146 -9.49 -7.27 23.19
N GLY A 147 -8.38 -7.61 22.55
CA GLY A 147 -8.17 -8.92 21.91
C GLY A 147 -8.71 -9.01 20.48
N ARG A 148 -9.18 -7.92 19.88
CA ARG A 148 -9.66 -7.89 18.49
C ARG A 148 -8.54 -8.23 17.52
N LYS A 149 -8.82 -9.11 16.55
CA LYS A 149 -7.95 -9.39 15.40
C LYS A 149 -8.32 -8.47 14.25
N LEU A 150 -7.31 -7.98 13.55
CA LEU A 150 -7.47 -7.10 12.41
C LEU A 150 -7.19 -7.87 11.11
N THR A 151 -8.03 -7.69 10.10
CA THR A 151 -7.73 -8.16 8.74
C THR A 151 -6.65 -7.26 8.14
N TYR A 152 -5.66 -7.88 7.51
CA TYR A 152 -4.54 -7.17 6.91
C TYR A 152 -4.35 -7.58 5.44
N ASN A 153 -4.95 -6.84 4.53
CA ASN A 153 -4.91 -7.15 3.10
C ASN A 153 -3.51 -6.94 2.52
N ARG A 154 -3.05 -7.88 1.70
CA ARG A 154 -1.80 -7.82 0.93
C ARG A 154 -1.98 -8.51 -0.41
N GLY A 155 -1.51 -7.87 -1.48
CA GLY A 155 -1.65 -8.43 -2.82
C GLY A 155 -0.91 -9.74 -3.00
N LYS A 156 -1.64 -10.76 -3.47
CA LYS A 156 -1.17 -12.08 -3.89
C LYS A 156 -1.39 -12.21 -5.40
N ALA A 157 -0.58 -11.52 -6.17
CA ALA A 157 -0.70 -11.45 -7.62
C ALA A 157 0.61 -11.00 -8.26
N VAL A 158 0.81 -11.25 -9.54
CA VAL A 158 1.86 -10.60 -10.33
C VAL A 158 1.56 -9.09 -10.38
N GLY A 159 2.36 -8.30 -9.69
CA GLY A 159 2.11 -6.89 -9.36
C GLY A 159 2.02 -6.63 -7.85
N GLY A 160 1.80 -7.68 -7.05
CA GLY A 160 1.68 -7.59 -5.58
C GLY A 160 0.65 -6.56 -5.14
N SER A 161 0.95 -5.84 -4.06
CA SER A 161 0.03 -4.82 -3.51
C SER A 161 -0.20 -3.61 -4.42
N SER A 162 0.60 -3.38 -5.49
CA SER A 162 0.27 -2.36 -6.49
C SER A 162 -0.98 -2.73 -7.32
N ALA A 163 -1.37 -4.02 -7.34
CA ALA A 163 -2.59 -4.48 -7.99
C ALA A 163 -3.85 -4.38 -7.11
N THR A 164 -3.70 -4.07 -5.81
CA THR A 164 -4.80 -4.08 -4.83
C THR A 164 -4.90 -2.82 -3.96
N ASN A 165 -4.01 -1.83 -4.14
CA ASN A 165 -4.01 -0.58 -3.38
C ASN A 165 -5.03 0.45 -3.92
N LEU A 166 -5.17 1.58 -3.20
CA LEU A 166 -5.99 2.72 -3.60
C LEU A 166 -5.23 3.76 -4.44
N LEU A 167 -4.13 3.38 -5.09
CA LEU A 167 -3.40 4.09 -6.14
C LEU A 167 -2.70 5.40 -5.73
N ALA A 168 -2.93 5.95 -4.53
CA ALA A 168 -2.36 7.23 -4.11
C ALA A 168 -0.82 7.26 -4.31
N TYR A 169 -0.34 8.34 -4.92
CA TYR A 169 1.08 8.53 -5.22
C TYR A 169 1.55 9.91 -4.73
N HIS A 170 2.28 9.91 -3.64
CA HIS A 170 2.97 11.08 -3.12
C HIS A 170 4.28 10.65 -2.47
N ARG A 171 5.10 11.61 -2.03
CA ARG A 171 6.39 11.34 -1.39
C ARG A 171 6.32 11.78 0.07
N GLY A 172 7.16 11.19 0.92
CA GLY A 172 7.35 11.64 2.29
C GLY A 172 7.94 13.06 2.34
N THR A 173 8.05 13.60 3.55
CA THR A 173 8.63 14.94 3.75
C THR A 173 10.15 14.94 3.60
N THR A 174 10.72 16.09 3.31
CA THR A 174 12.18 16.26 3.15
C THR A 174 12.91 15.76 4.39
N GLN A 175 12.55 16.24 5.58
CA GLN A 175 13.25 15.87 6.80
C GLN A 175 13.01 14.41 7.22
N SER A 176 11.91 13.77 6.77
CA SER A 176 11.72 12.33 7.04
C SER A 176 12.76 11.46 6.33
N HIS A 177 13.16 11.85 5.13
CA HIS A 177 14.24 11.18 4.39
C HIS A 177 15.62 11.57 4.94
N ASP A 178 15.81 12.80 5.41
CA ASP A 178 17.08 13.24 6.02
C ASP A 178 17.35 12.49 7.33
N ILE A 179 16.29 12.22 8.14
CA ILE A 179 16.42 11.31 9.29
C ILE A 179 16.78 9.90 8.85
N TRP A 180 16.18 9.40 7.78
CA TRP A 180 16.57 8.09 7.23
C TRP A 180 18.07 8.07 6.92
N ALA A 181 18.57 9.02 6.11
CA ALA A 181 19.97 9.14 5.75
C ALA A 181 20.89 9.17 6.97
N SER A 182 20.55 9.96 7.98
CA SER A 182 21.26 10.04 9.25
C SER A 182 21.29 8.70 10.00
N ARG A 183 20.15 8.00 10.09
CA ARG A 183 20.06 6.70 10.78
C ARG A 183 20.97 5.66 10.14
N VAL A 184 20.94 5.57 8.82
CA VAL A 184 21.75 4.57 8.11
C VAL A 184 23.19 5.05 7.85
N GLY A 185 23.49 6.36 8.00
CA GLY A 185 24.79 6.95 7.77
C GLY A 185 25.16 7.03 6.28
N ASP A 186 24.17 7.31 5.41
CA ASP A 186 24.34 7.37 3.96
C ASP A 186 23.40 8.44 3.38
N ASP A 187 23.97 9.60 3.00
CA ASP A 187 23.23 10.75 2.48
C ASP A 187 22.50 10.48 1.16
N SER A 188 22.85 9.41 0.46
CA SER A 188 22.15 8.98 -0.75
C SER A 188 20.71 8.50 -0.49
N TYR A 189 20.29 8.41 0.79
CA TYR A 189 18.92 8.15 1.25
C TYR A 189 18.16 9.41 1.70
N SER A 190 18.79 10.59 1.68
CA SER A 190 18.12 11.87 1.87
C SER A 190 17.06 12.12 0.78
N PHE A 191 16.17 13.07 0.97
CA PHE A 191 15.17 13.43 -0.05
C PHE A 191 15.84 13.78 -1.38
N SER A 192 16.88 14.62 -1.35
CA SER A 192 17.66 14.99 -2.52
C SER A 192 18.43 13.82 -3.13
N GLY A 193 18.97 12.93 -2.30
CA GLY A 193 19.70 11.73 -2.73
C GLY A 193 18.82 10.71 -3.45
N LEU A 194 17.53 10.63 -3.10
CA LEU A 194 16.56 9.76 -3.75
C LEU A 194 15.83 10.40 -4.94
N GLN A 195 15.98 11.71 -5.16
CA GLN A 195 15.24 12.46 -6.18
C GLN A 195 15.34 11.85 -7.57
N SER A 196 16.56 11.46 -8.00
CA SER A 196 16.77 10.84 -9.31
C SER A 196 16.06 9.50 -9.47
N TYR A 197 15.90 8.73 -8.39
CA TYR A 197 15.19 7.45 -8.38
C TYR A 197 13.68 7.63 -8.38
N PHE A 198 13.15 8.65 -7.70
CA PHE A 198 11.76 9.05 -7.85
C PHE A 198 11.44 9.42 -9.30
N GLN A 199 12.27 10.26 -9.92
CA GLN A 199 12.10 10.66 -11.32
C GLN A 199 12.23 9.48 -12.30
N LYS A 200 13.20 8.59 -12.09
CA LYS A 200 13.48 7.42 -12.93
C LYS A 200 12.34 6.41 -12.93
N SER A 201 11.56 6.35 -11.85
CA SER A 201 10.50 5.36 -11.69
C SER A 201 9.21 5.71 -12.40
N VAL A 202 8.89 7.01 -12.61
CA VAL A 202 7.54 7.46 -13.00
C VAL A 202 7.52 8.35 -14.25
N LYS A 203 6.40 8.28 -14.95
CA LYS A 203 5.97 9.23 -15.97
C LYS A 203 4.68 9.90 -15.49
N TYR A 204 4.71 11.21 -15.30
CA TYR A 204 3.56 12.01 -14.85
C TYR A 204 2.74 12.53 -16.02
N SER A 205 1.40 12.63 -15.83
CA SER A 205 0.47 13.26 -16.76
C SER A 205 -0.62 14.01 -15.97
N ASP A 206 -0.99 15.19 -16.41
CA ASP A 206 -2.11 15.97 -15.83
C ASP A 206 -3.49 15.34 -16.09
N GLY A 207 -3.57 14.30 -16.91
CA GLY A 207 -4.85 13.74 -17.36
C GLY A 207 -5.59 14.69 -18.30
N ASN A 208 -6.89 14.42 -18.53
CA ASN A 208 -7.74 15.31 -19.33
C ASN A 208 -8.63 16.17 -18.41
N LEU A 209 -8.17 17.39 -18.15
CA LEU A 209 -8.80 18.31 -17.21
C LEU A 209 -10.17 18.82 -17.66
N GLN A 210 -10.55 18.63 -18.92
CA GLN A 210 -11.88 19.03 -19.44
C GLN A 210 -13.03 18.27 -18.77
N TYR A 211 -12.75 17.10 -18.23
CA TYR A 211 -13.75 16.25 -17.58
C TYR A 211 -13.84 16.48 -16.07
N ARG A 212 -12.97 17.30 -15.50
CA ARG A 212 -13.00 17.61 -14.07
C ARG A 212 -13.94 18.77 -13.75
N ALA A 213 -14.55 18.73 -12.56
CA ALA A 213 -15.37 19.84 -12.08
C ALA A 213 -14.55 21.14 -11.99
N ALA A 214 -15.18 22.27 -12.30
CA ALA A 214 -14.49 23.56 -12.35
C ALA A 214 -13.92 24.02 -10.99
N ASN A 215 -14.48 23.53 -9.88
CA ASN A 215 -13.99 23.77 -8.51
C ASN A 215 -12.96 22.73 -8.05
N ALA A 216 -12.65 21.72 -8.86
CA ALA A 216 -11.61 20.75 -8.55
C ALA A 216 -10.25 21.31 -8.95
N THR A 217 -9.41 21.61 -7.96
CA THR A 217 -8.05 22.08 -8.20
C THR A 217 -7.18 21.00 -8.81
N VAL A 218 -6.06 21.40 -9.41
CA VAL A 218 -5.09 20.50 -10.02
C VAL A 218 -3.73 20.78 -9.40
N PRO A 219 -3.00 19.74 -8.95
CA PRO A 219 -1.63 19.91 -8.52
C PRO A 219 -0.77 20.53 -9.62
N THR A 220 0.15 21.40 -9.21
CA THR A 220 1.16 21.99 -10.10
C THR A 220 2.55 21.58 -9.60
N PRO A 221 3.04 20.39 -10.00
CA PRO A 221 4.30 19.86 -9.49
C PRO A 221 5.46 20.80 -9.78
N GLY A 222 6.30 21.02 -8.77
CA GLY A 222 7.50 21.85 -8.89
C GLY A 222 8.47 21.33 -9.97
N SER A 223 9.29 22.22 -10.52
CA SER A 223 10.35 21.84 -11.46
C SER A 223 11.29 20.83 -10.78
N GLY A 224 11.53 19.69 -11.43
CA GLY A 224 12.37 18.64 -10.88
C GLY A 224 11.62 17.54 -10.08
N CYS A 225 10.30 17.66 -9.84
CA CYS A 225 9.54 16.55 -9.28
C CYS A 225 9.51 15.33 -10.22
N TYR A 226 9.44 15.60 -11.52
CA TYR A 226 9.40 14.57 -12.55
C TYR A 226 10.44 14.83 -13.64
N SER A 227 10.86 13.76 -14.32
CA SER A 227 11.78 13.84 -15.46
C SER A 227 10.99 13.86 -16.78
N ALA A 228 11.42 14.66 -17.74
CA ALA A 228 10.85 14.65 -19.10
C ALA A 228 11.03 13.29 -19.80
N ALA A 229 12.08 12.53 -19.46
CA ALA A 229 12.28 11.17 -19.97
C ALA A 229 11.24 10.20 -19.42
N GLY A 230 10.71 10.48 -18.23
CA GLY A 230 9.76 9.62 -17.54
C GLY A 230 10.34 8.28 -17.13
N GLY A 231 9.50 7.47 -16.47
CA GLY A 231 9.78 6.09 -16.07
C GLY A 231 8.64 5.15 -16.50
N PRO A 232 8.76 3.86 -16.20
CA PRO A 232 7.76 2.89 -16.61
C PRO A 232 6.40 3.06 -15.94
N LEU A 233 6.36 3.50 -14.65
CA LEU A 233 5.12 3.69 -13.93
C LEU A 233 4.42 4.96 -14.38
N GLU A 234 3.24 4.84 -14.97
CA GLU A 234 2.41 6.00 -15.25
C GLU A 234 1.64 6.41 -13.98
N ILE A 235 1.70 7.71 -13.70
CA ILE A 235 0.94 8.35 -12.63
C ILE A 235 0.29 9.62 -13.18
N GLY A 236 -0.81 10.03 -12.60
CA GLY A 236 -1.47 11.26 -13.04
C GLY A 236 -2.71 11.59 -12.21
N ILE A 237 -3.41 12.62 -12.67
CA ILE A 237 -4.68 13.04 -12.10
C ILE A 237 -5.80 12.33 -12.86
N SER A 238 -6.74 11.75 -12.10
CA SER A 238 -7.95 11.15 -12.68
C SER A 238 -8.73 12.13 -13.55
N ASN A 239 -9.33 11.63 -14.63
CA ASN A 239 -10.26 12.42 -15.49
C ASN A 239 -11.58 12.79 -14.78
N TRP A 240 -11.76 12.37 -13.53
CA TRP A 240 -12.91 12.71 -12.68
C TRP A 240 -12.41 13.19 -11.33
N ALA A 241 -13.01 14.25 -10.79
CA ALA A 241 -12.85 14.64 -9.41
C ALA A 241 -14.09 14.18 -8.64
N ASP A 242 -13.88 13.52 -7.50
CA ASP A 242 -14.96 13.17 -6.60
C ASP A 242 -15.72 14.45 -6.19
N PRO A 243 -17.06 14.51 -6.33
CA PRO A 243 -17.83 15.66 -5.91
C PRO A 243 -17.65 16.07 -4.46
N VAL A 244 -17.47 15.13 -3.54
CA VAL A 244 -17.15 15.43 -2.12
C VAL A 244 -15.81 16.14 -2.03
N SER A 245 -14.80 15.62 -2.71
CA SER A 245 -13.44 16.17 -2.73
C SER A 245 -13.35 17.55 -3.35
N SER A 246 -14.25 17.89 -4.29
CA SER A 246 -14.22 19.20 -4.96
C SER A 246 -14.52 20.37 -4.02
N TYR A 247 -15.16 20.12 -2.89
CA TYR A 247 -15.40 21.12 -1.84
C TYR A 247 -14.33 21.09 -0.73
N ALA A 248 -13.46 20.09 -0.72
CA ALA A 248 -12.51 19.89 0.37
C ALA A 248 -11.49 21.01 0.47
N GLY A 249 -11.00 21.53 -0.67
CA GLY A 249 -10.04 22.62 -0.70
C GLY A 249 -10.55 23.89 -0.03
N ASP A 250 -11.80 24.27 -0.30
CA ASP A 250 -12.45 25.44 0.32
C ASP A 250 -12.68 25.21 1.82
N ALA A 251 -13.14 24.01 2.20
CA ALA A 251 -13.34 23.66 3.60
C ALA A 251 -12.04 23.71 4.42
N TRP A 252 -10.94 23.17 3.89
CA TRP A 252 -9.64 23.23 4.54
C TRP A 252 -9.10 24.67 4.66
N LYS A 253 -9.34 25.48 3.64
CA LYS A 253 -8.97 26.91 3.68
C LYS A 253 -9.72 27.67 4.78
N GLU A 254 -11.03 27.41 4.96
CA GLU A 254 -11.82 27.99 6.05
C GLU A 254 -11.31 27.54 7.42
N LEU A 255 -10.78 26.31 7.52
CA LEU A 255 -10.14 25.80 8.74
C LEU A 255 -8.70 26.29 8.92
N GLY A 256 -8.17 27.11 8.00
CA GLY A 256 -6.83 27.71 8.09
C GLY A 256 -5.70 26.82 7.55
N LEU A 257 -6.00 25.67 6.93
CA LEU A 257 -4.99 24.79 6.35
C LEU A 257 -4.68 25.20 4.89
N SER A 258 -3.41 25.50 4.62
CA SER A 258 -2.98 25.97 3.30
C SER A 258 -3.06 24.87 2.24
N GLN A 259 -3.48 25.26 1.03
CA GLN A 259 -3.37 24.39 -0.13
C GLN A 259 -1.92 24.33 -0.60
N LEU A 260 -1.43 23.12 -0.87
CA LEU A 260 -0.11 22.89 -1.43
C LEU A 260 -0.15 22.95 -2.97
N ASN A 261 0.98 23.22 -3.58
CA ASN A 261 1.11 23.13 -5.03
C ASN A 261 1.08 21.66 -5.51
N ASP A 262 1.73 20.77 -4.77
CA ASP A 262 1.79 19.33 -5.05
C ASP A 262 2.13 18.55 -3.77
N LEU A 263 2.07 17.21 -3.88
CA LEU A 263 2.38 16.26 -2.79
C LEU A 263 3.66 15.45 -3.07
N THR A 264 4.53 15.92 -3.98
CA THR A 264 5.72 15.18 -4.43
C THR A 264 7.03 15.94 -4.26
N SER A 265 6.97 17.21 -3.84
CA SER A 265 8.13 18.08 -3.62
C SER A 265 8.77 17.95 -2.23
N GLY A 266 8.27 17.06 -1.37
CA GLY A 266 8.81 16.85 -0.02
C GLY A 266 8.12 17.70 1.07
N SER A 267 6.95 18.24 0.78
CA SER A 267 6.09 18.96 1.72
C SER A 267 4.72 18.32 1.76
N LEU A 268 4.22 18.00 2.97
CA LEU A 268 2.90 17.39 3.17
C LEU A 268 1.98 18.23 4.05
N ILE A 269 2.49 19.04 5.00
CA ILE A 269 1.61 19.85 5.87
C ILE A 269 0.84 20.85 5.02
N GLY A 270 -0.45 20.60 4.84
CA GLY A 270 -1.34 21.28 3.93
C GLY A 270 -2.32 20.29 3.28
N ASN A 271 -2.94 20.70 2.19
CA ASN A 271 -3.93 19.86 1.50
C ASN A 271 -3.82 19.97 -0.02
N GLN A 272 -4.12 18.91 -0.76
CA GLN A 272 -4.19 18.89 -2.22
C GLN A 272 -4.75 17.55 -2.74
N TYR A 273 -5.20 17.53 -4.00
CA TYR A 273 -5.42 16.28 -4.73
C TYR A 273 -4.13 15.48 -4.87
N SER A 274 -4.22 14.17 -4.66
CA SER A 274 -3.09 13.26 -4.86
C SER A 274 -3.08 12.74 -6.29
N PRO A 275 -1.93 12.77 -6.98
CA PRO A 275 -1.74 11.93 -8.14
C PRO A 275 -2.02 10.46 -7.79
N ALA A 276 -2.53 9.72 -8.76
CA ALA A 276 -2.78 8.29 -8.64
C ALA A 276 -1.93 7.49 -9.64
N SER A 277 -1.62 6.23 -9.31
CA SER A 277 -0.95 5.33 -10.25
C SER A 277 -1.95 4.79 -11.28
N ILE A 278 -2.31 5.66 -12.23
CA ILE A 278 -3.22 5.41 -13.36
C ILE A 278 -2.53 5.76 -14.68
N LYS A 279 -2.94 5.09 -15.76
CA LYS A 279 -2.47 5.40 -17.10
C LYS A 279 -3.31 6.52 -17.69
N ALA A 280 -2.65 7.50 -18.28
CA ALA A 280 -3.35 8.66 -18.87
C ALA A 280 -4.24 8.27 -20.06
N ALA A 281 -3.83 7.26 -20.84
CA ALA A 281 -4.49 6.92 -22.11
C ALA A 281 -5.86 6.26 -21.93
N ASP A 282 -6.02 5.41 -20.93
CA ASP A 282 -7.20 4.55 -20.74
C ASP A 282 -7.73 4.58 -19.31
N GLN A 283 -7.15 5.41 -18.43
CA GLN A 283 -7.50 5.54 -17.03
C GLN A 283 -7.54 4.19 -16.28
N THR A 284 -6.74 3.21 -16.70
CA THR A 284 -6.58 1.95 -15.99
C THR A 284 -5.49 2.06 -14.92
N ARG A 285 -5.54 1.18 -13.91
CA ARG A 285 -4.52 1.03 -12.87
C ARG A 285 -3.14 0.80 -13.49
N SER A 286 -2.12 1.56 -13.05
CA SER A 286 -0.71 1.36 -13.36
C SER A 286 -0.04 0.61 -12.20
N THR A 287 0.33 -0.65 -12.42
CA THR A 287 0.98 -1.54 -11.44
C THR A 287 2.42 -1.81 -11.83
N SER A 288 3.21 -2.43 -10.95
CA SER A 288 4.55 -2.91 -11.33
C SER A 288 4.51 -3.94 -12.47
N LYS A 289 3.40 -4.70 -12.60
CA LYS A 289 3.20 -5.63 -13.74
C LYS A 289 2.90 -4.88 -15.04
N SER A 290 1.91 -3.96 -15.03
CA SER A 290 1.49 -3.23 -16.24
C SER A 290 2.45 -2.11 -16.64
N SER A 291 3.42 -1.79 -15.79
CA SER A 291 4.51 -0.81 -16.03
C SER A 291 5.86 -1.50 -16.22
N PHE A 292 6.60 -1.80 -15.16
CA PHE A 292 7.97 -2.30 -15.24
C PHE A 292 8.12 -3.62 -16.00
N LEU A 293 7.29 -4.62 -15.67
CA LEU A 293 7.34 -5.89 -16.37
C LEU A 293 6.92 -5.73 -17.83
N GLN A 294 5.84 -4.97 -18.09
CA GLN A 294 5.37 -4.71 -19.45
C GLN A 294 6.41 -3.91 -20.25
N TYR A 295 7.03 -2.88 -19.65
CA TYR A 295 8.10 -2.12 -20.27
C TYR A 295 9.29 -3.01 -20.67
N ALA A 296 9.68 -3.94 -19.82
CA ALA A 296 10.74 -4.89 -20.15
C ALA A 296 10.39 -5.74 -21.37
N LEU A 297 9.15 -6.23 -21.46
CA LEU A 297 8.66 -7.02 -22.59
C LEU A 297 8.57 -6.20 -23.87
N ASP A 298 8.01 -5.01 -23.81
CA ASP A 298 7.88 -4.10 -24.96
C ASP A 298 9.25 -3.70 -25.51
N SER A 299 10.26 -3.61 -24.63
CA SER A 299 11.67 -3.39 -24.99
C SER A 299 12.37 -4.65 -25.55
N GLY A 300 11.64 -5.76 -25.74
CA GLY A 300 12.17 -7.00 -26.30
C GLY A 300 13.06 -7.80 -25.34
N ARG A 301 12.98 -7.55 -24.03
CA ARG A 301 13.76 -8.28 -23.01
C ARG A 301 13.12 -9.65 -22.79
N ASN A 302 13.79 -10.70 -23.24
CA ASN A 302 13.34 -12.09 -23.14
C ASN A 302 14.11 -12.90 -22.08
N ASN A 303 14.86 -12.22 -21.22
CA ASN A 303 15.72 -12.81 -20.19
C ASN A 303 15.09 -12.76 -18.78
N ILE A 304 13.80 -12.41 -18.65
CA ILE A 304 12.99 -12.57 -17.44
C ILE A 304 12.17 -13.86 -17.55
N PHE A 305 12.24 -14.70 -16.51
CA PHE A 305 11.54 -15.96 -16.39
C PHE A 305 10.59 -15.90 -15.21
N LEU A 306 9.28 -15.84 -15.46
CA LEU A 306 8.26 -15.71 -14.42
C LEU A 306 7.71 -17.06 -14.00
N PHE A 307 7.83 -17.38 -12.72
CA PHE A 307 7.23 -18.53 -12.05
C PHE A 307 6.03 -18.02 -11.23
N LYS A 308 4.87 -17.89 -11.88
CA LYS A 308 3.61 -17.50 -11.22
C LYS A 308 2.98 -18.69 -10.50
N THR A 309 2.02 -18.46 -9.61
CA THR A 309 1.37 -19.50 -8.77
C THR A 309 2.39 -20.42 -8.08
N THR A 310 3.53 -19.85 -7.73
CA THR A 310 4.69 -20.56 -7.20
C THR A 310 5.09 -19.98 -5.85
N MET A 311 5.06 -20.81 -4.82
CA MET A 311 5.41 -20.43 -3.44
C MET A 311 6.89 -20.68 -3.17
N ALA A 312 7.62 -19.66 -2.71
CA ALA A 312 8.95 -19.84 -2.19
C ALA A 312 8.87 -20.48 -0.79
N LYS A 313 9.55 -21.61 -0.60
CA LYS A 313 9.49 -22.39 0.63
C LYS A 313 10.69 -22.14 1.54
N ARG A 314 11.89 -22.01 0.99
CA ARG A 314 13.12 -21.84 1.76
C ARG A 314 14.25 -21.36 0.87
N ILE A 315 15.16 -20.54 1.43
CA ILE A 315 16.47 -20.24 0.84
C ILE A 315 17.46 -21.29 1.33
N THR A 316 18.31 -21.84 0.46
CA THR A 316 19.40 -22.74 0.83
C THR A 316 20.71 -21.98 0.88
N PHE A 317 21.61 -22.42 1.75
CA PHE A 317 22.91 -21.79 1.97
C PHE A 317 24.05 -22.81 1.83
N ASP A 318 25.21 -22.30 1.46
CA ASP A 318 26.50 -22.98 1.56
C ASP A 318 27.34 -22.16 2.54
N GLY A 319 27.42 -22.63 3.80
CA GLY A 319 27.85 -21.79 4.91
C GLY A 319 26.96 -20.56 5.07
N THR A 320 27.51 -19.37 4.82
CA THR A 320 26.77 -18.09 4.87
C THR A 320 26.42 -17.54 3.47
N LYS A 321 26.71 -18.28 2.40
CA LYS A 321 26.39 -17.86 1.03
C LYS A 321 25.05 -18.41 0.59
N ALA A 322 24.10 -17.54 0.25
CA ALA A 322 22.82 -17.93 -0.34
C ALA A 322 23.05 -18.57 -1.72
N LYS A 323 22.39 -19.70 -1.99
CA LYS A 323 22.66 -20.56 -3.14
C LYS A 323 21.45 -20.74 -4.05
N SER A 324 20.29 -21.02 -3.45
CA SER A 324 19.08 -21.31 -4.21
C SER A 324 17.83 -21.01 -3.40
N VAL A 325 16.69 -21.01 -4.09
CA VAL A 325 15.35 -20.98 -3.50
C VAL A 325 14.66 -22.29 -3.80
N ILE A 326 14.21 -22.97 -2.77
CA ILE A 326 13.27 -24.08 -2.90
C ILE A 326 11.87 -23.48 -3.11
N ALA A 327 11.23 -23.83 -4.18
CA ALA A 327 9.91 -23.35 -4.57
C ALA A 327 8.94 -24.51 -4.80
N SER A 328 7.64 -24.23 -4.73
CA SER A 328 6.59 -25.22 -4.96
C SER A 328 5.46 -24.64 -5.81
N THR A 329 5.02 -25.39 -6.81
CA THR A 329 3.83 -25.09 -7.61
C THR A 329 3.05 -26.36 -7.84
N GLY A 330 1.71 -26.32 -7.71
CA GLY A 330 0.84 -27.47 -7.91
C GLY A 330 1.23 -28.71 -7.08
N GLY A 331 1.79 -28.53 -5.87
CA GLY A 331 2.27 -29.61 -5.00
C GLY A 331 3.66 -30.15 -5.35
N THR A 332 4.27 -29.73 -6.46
CA THR A 332 5.61 -30.16 -6.86
C THR A 332 6.67 -29.17 -6.41
N THR A 333 7.70 -29.67 -5.72
CA THR A 333 8.84 -28.88 -5.22
C THR A 333 10.01 -28.96 -6.18
N PHE A 334 10.70 -27.84 -6.39
CA PHE A 334 11.86 -27.71 -7.25
C PHE A 334 12.83 -26.64 -6.74
N GLU A 335 14.04 -26.59 -7.28
CA GLU A 335 15.11 -25.72 -6.87
C GLU A 335 15.45 -24.69 -7.97
N LEU A 336 15.46 -23.39 -7.63
CA LEU A 336 15.97 -22.32 -8.49
C LEU A 336 17.28 -21.80 -7.91
N ARG A 337 18.38 -22.04 -8.62
CA ARG A 337 19.74 -21.64 -8.21
C ARG A 337 20.07 -20.24 -8.70
N ALA A 338 20.63 -19.42 -7.82
CA ALA A 338 21.17 -18.14 -8.16
C ALA A 338 22.70 -18.24 -8.33
N LYS A 339 23.21 -17.89 -9.51
CA LYS A 339 24.67 -17.84 -9.77
C LYS A 339 25.30 -16.62 -9.12
N LYS A 340 24.57 -15.50 -9.06
CA LYS A 340 25.01 -14.22 -8.48
C LYS A 340 24.33 -13.95 -7.14
N GLU A 341 23.04 -13.54 -7.16
CA GLU A 341 22.34 -13.15 -5.93
C GLU A 341 20.87 -13.59 -5.94
N ILE A 342 20.33 -13.80 -4.73
CA ILE A 342 18.89 -13.89 -4.44
C ILE A 342 18.43 -12.53 -3.92
N ILE A 343 17.37 -12.00 -4.49
CA ILE A 343 16.75 -10.75 -4.08
C ILE A 343 15.39 -11.07 -3.47
N LEU A 344 15.27 -10.90 -2.16
CA LEU A 344 14.04 -11.14 -1.41
C LEU A 344 13.17 -9.90 -1.46
N SER A 345 12.01 -10.00 -2.11
CA SER A 345 11.01 -8.95 -2.31
C SER A 345 9.59 -9.48 -2.03
N ALA A 346 9.48 -10.39 -1.04
CA ALA A 346 8.23 -11.07 -0.71
C ALA A 346 7.28 -10.20 0.15
N GLY A 347 7.66 -8.98 0.45
CA GLY A 347 6.89 -8.00 1.23
C GLY A 347 7.11 -8.12 2.73
N VAL A 348 6.57 -7.13 3.44
CA VAL A 348 6.84 -6.87 4.86
C VAL A 348 6.60 -8.05 5.81
N PHE A 349 5.66 -8.96 5.48
CA PHE A 349 5.33 -10.11 6.32
C PHE A 349 6.11 -11.37 5.94
N GLN A 350 6.26 -11.59 4.65
CA GLN A 350 6.79 -12.85 4.13
C GLN A 350 8.30 -12.81 3.88
N SER A 351 8.92 -11.62 3.73
CA SER A 351 10.38 -11.51 3.68
C SER A 351 11.02 -11.93 5.00
N PRO A 352 10.62 -11.41 6.18
CA PRO A 352 11.14 -11.93 7.46
C PRO A 352 10.71 -13.38 7.70
N GLN A 353 9.51 -13.81 7.28
CA GLN A 353 9.08 -15.20 7.39
C GLN A 353 10.03 -16.13 6.63
N LEU A 354 10.32 -15.83 5.36
CA LEU A 354 11.20 -16.65 4.54
C LEU A 354 12.64 -16.68 5.07
N LEU A 355 13.15 -15.57 5.62
CA LEU A 355 14.43 -15.54 6.31
C LEU A 355 14.43 -16.49 7.50
N MET A 356 13.44 -16.42 8.38
CA MET A 356 13.36 -17.26 9.59
C MET A 356 13.26 -18.75 9.25
N VAL A 357 12.37 -19.16 8.34
CA VAL A 357 12.26 -20.58 7.94
C VAL A 357 13.51 -21.09 7.22
N SER A 358 14.37 -20.19 6.77
CA SER A 358 15.66 -20.50 6.14
C SER A 358 16.85 -20.46 7.11
N GLY A 359 16.62 -20.28 8.43
CA GLY A 359 17.65 -20.27 9.45
C GLY A 359 18.30 -18.90 9.69
N VAL A 360 17.68 -17.81 9.22
CA VAL A 360 18.16 -16.42 9.39
C VAL A 360 17.17 -15.63 10.21
N GLY A 361 17.49 -15.32 11.47
CA GLY A 361 16.56 -14.60 12.35
C GLY A 361 16.91 -14.73 13.82
N PRO A 362 16.00 -14.36 14.74
CA PRO A 362 16.21 -14.46 16.16
C PRO A 362 16.44 -15.92 16.57
N LYS A 363 17.60 -16.20 17.20
CA LYS A 363 17.99 -17.56 17.59
C LYS A 363 16.91 -18.26 18.41
N ALA A 364 16.25 -17.57 19.34
CA ALA A 364 15.19 -18.15 20.17
C ALA A 364 14.00 -18.63 19.33
N THR A 365 13.64 -17.91 18.27
CA THR A 365 12.60 -18.34 17.32
C THR A 365 13.04 -19.56 16.53
N LEU A 366 14.27 -19.56 16.02
CA LEU A 366 14.81 -20.69 15.23
C LEU A 366 14.88 -21.97 16.08
N ASP A 367 15.39 -21.87 17.32
CA ASP A 367 15.47 -23.00 18.25
C ASP A 367 14.08 -23.58 18.57
N LYS A 368 13.06 -22.70 18.79
CA LYS A 368 11.68 -23.12 19.07
C LYS A 368 11.10 -24.03 17.98
N PHE A 369 11.47 -23.79 16.72
CA PHE A 369 10.99 -24.56 15.57
C PHE A 369 12.00 -25.60 15.07
N ASN A 370 13.09 -25.86 15.82
CA ASN A 370 14.17 -26.78 15.44
C ASN A 370 14.79 -26.43 14.06
N ILE A 371 14.88 -25.14 13.72
CA ILE A 371 15.49 -24.67 12.49
C ILE A 371 16.99 -24.46 12.72
N PRO A 372 17.89 -25.11 11.94
CA PRO A 372 19.32 -24.87 12.05
C PRO A 372 19.67 -23.39 11.84
N VAL A 373 20.45 -22.83 12.75
CA VAL A 373 20.84 -21.42 12.70
C VAL A 373 21.92 -21.21 11.64
N VAL A 374 21.60 -20.55 10.53
CA VAL A 374 22.55 -20.05 9.55
C VAL A 374 23.16 -18.73 10.03
N LYS A 375 22.29 -17.82 10.48
CA LYS A 375 22.69 -16.52 11.03
C LYS A 375 21.72 -16.06 12.11
N ASN A 376 22.23 -15.80 13.30
CA ASN A 376 21.45 -15.09 14.31
C ASN A 376 21.38 -13.61 13.97
N LEU A 377 20.19 -13.12 13.60
CA LEU A 377 19.85 -11.72 13.33
C LEU A 377 18.58 -11.37 14.13
N PRO A 378 18.72 -10.83 15.34
CA PRO A 378 17.58 -10.59 16.24
C PRO A 378 16.57 -9.58 15.69
N GLY A 379 16.96 -8.69 14.76
CA GLY A 379 16.07 -7.69 14.15
C GLY A 379 15.10 -8.25 13.10
N VAL A 380 15.30 -9.48 12.61
CA VAL A 380 14.38 -10.06 11.61
C VAL A 380 12.99 -10.23 12.21
N GLY A 381 11.99 -9.61 11.58
CA GLY A 381 10.60 -9.60 12.01
C GLY A 381 10.29 -8.60 13.12
N GLN A 382 11.25 -7.81 13.58
CA GLN A 382 11.05 -6.82 14.65
C GLN A 382 10.86 -5.40 14.11
N ASN A 383 10.46 -4.46 14.98
CA ASN A 383 10.34 -3.03 14.69
C ASN A 383 9.32 -2.68 13.57
N MET A 384 8.30 -3.51 13.37
CA MET A 384 7.26 -3.20 12.38
C MET A 384 6.62 -1.85 12.70
N GLN A 385 6.53 -0.99 11.69
CA GLN A 385 5.85 0.30 11.72
C GLN A 385 4.69 0.26 10.73
N ASP A 386 3.56 0.86 11.10
CA ASP A 386 2.37 0.97 10.25
C ASP A 386 1.63 2.25 10.61
N HIS A 387 0.84 2.80 9.70
CA HIS A 387 -0.08 3.89 10.00
C HIS A 387 -1.39 3.33 10.60
N LEU A 388 -1.95 4.04 11.56
CA LEU A 388 -3.25 3.73 12.11
C LEU A 388 -4.32 4.33 11.21
N PHE A 389 -5.38 3.58 10.94
CA PHE A 389 -6.53 4.00 10.14
C PHE A 389 -7.80 4.05 10.99
N PHE A 390 -8.64 5.07 10.77
CA PHE A 390 -10.02 5.15 11.22
C PHE A 390 -10.85 5.98 10.23
N ALA A 391 -12.16 5.76 10.14
CA ALA A 391 -13.02 6.48 9.21
C ALA A 391 -14.26 7.03 9.90
N MET A 392 -14.57 8.29 9.65
CA MET A 392 -15.83 8.93 9.99
C MET A 392 -16.69 9.06 8.73
N VAL A 393 -17.98 8.77 8.83
CA VAL A 393 -18.88 8.64 7.69
C VAL A 393 -20.01 9.64 7.80
N TYR A 394 -20.28 10.37 6.73
CA TYR A 394 -21.28 11.41 6.65
C TYR A 394 -22.23 11.16 5.48
N LYS A 395 -23.53 11.32 5.71
CA LYS A 395 -24.52 11.29 4.63
C LYS A 395 -24.38 12.55 3.77
N MET A 396 -24.31 12.37 2.45
CA MET A 396 -24.09 13.43 1.47
C MET A 396 -25.23 13.55 0.48
N ASN A 397 -25.42 14.76 -0.09
CA ASN A 397 -26.39 15.03 -1.15
C ASN A 397 -25.71 15.18 -2.52
N VAL A 398 -24.61 14.48 -2.72
CA VAL A 398 -23.86 14.43 -3.98
C VAL A 398 -23.65 12.98 -4.41
N ILE A 399 -23.29 12.75 -5.66
CA ILE A 399 -22.88 11.45 -6.17
C ILE A 399 -21.64 10.99 -5.40
N THR A 400 -21.65 9.73 -4.96
CA THR A 400 -20.53 9.05 -4.32
C THR A 400 -20.40 7.62 -4.85
N GLY A 401 -19.39 6.90 -4.44
CA GLY A 401 -19.24 5.48 -4.77
C GLY A 401 -20.46 4.62 -4.42
N ALA A 402 -21.26 5.05 -3.43
CA ALA A 402 -22.52 4.36 -3.11
C ALA A 402 -23.57 4.44 -4.24
N SER A 403 -23.50 5.44 -5.13
CA SER A 403 -24.35 5.51 -6.33
C SER A 403 -24.15 4.32 -7.26
N MET A 404 -22.96 3.70 -7.25
CA MET A 404 -22.66 2.48 -8.01
C MET A 404 -23.46 1.26 -7.52
N LEU A 405 -24.14 1.34 -6.37
CA LEU A 405 -25.04 0.30 -5.87
C LEU A 405 -26.41 0.33 -6.58
N ASP A 406 -26.75 1.41 -7.28
CA ASP A 406 -27.90 1.48 -8.19
C ASP A 406 -27.50 0.88 -9.55
N PRO A 407 -28.17 -0.19 -10.02
CA PRO A 407 -27.82 -0.85 -11.28
C PRO A 407 -27.94 0.05 -12.52
N THR A 408 -28.85 1.02 -12.52
CA THR A 408 -29.04 1.95 -13.65
C THR A 408 -27.86 2.92 -13.71
N PHE A 409 -27.49 3.49 -12.57
CA PHE A 409 -26.32 4.36 -12.45
C PHE A 409 -25.03 3.61 -12.80
N ALA A 410 -24.83 2.41 -12.25
CA ALA A 410 -23.66 1.58 -12.52
C ALA A 410 -23.52 1.28 -14.02
N THR A 411 -24.62 0.91 -14.71
CA THR A 411 -24.61 0.65 -16.15
C THR A 411 -24.22 1.89 -16.96
N ALA A 412 -24.70 3.07 -16.58
CA ALA A 412 -24.34 4.33 -17.23
C ALA A 412 -22.88 4.69 -16.99
N ALA A 413 -22.38 4.56 -15.74
CA ALA A 413 -20.99 4.82 -15.39
C ALA A 413 -20.01 3.87 -16.09
N GLU A 414 -20.38 2.59 -16.22
CA GLU A 414 -19.60 1.61 -17.01
C GLU A 414 -19.55 1.97 -18.50
N ALA A 415 -20.66 2.42 -19.07
CA ALA A 415 -20.69 2.86 -20.46
C ALA A 415 -19.84 4.11 -20.70
N GLU A 416 -19.90 5.07 -19.77
CA GLU A 416 -19.06 6.28 -19.80
C GLU A 416 -17.57 5.94 -19.75
N TYR A 417 -17.18 5.10 -18.77
CA TYR A 417 -15.79 4.66 -18.64
C TYR A 417 -15.29 3.92 -19.88
N ASN A 418 -16.06 2.96 -20.40
CA ASN A 418 -15.65 2.15 -21.54
C ASN A 418 -15.56 2.94 -22.86
N ASN A 419 -16.39 3.94 -23.03
CA ASN A 419 -16.45 4.70 -24.29
C ASN A 419 -15.56 5.95 -24.28
N HIS A 420 -15.34 6.56 -23.08
CA HIS A 420 -14.73 7.88 -22.97
C HIS A 420 -13.57 7.97 -21.99
N HIS A 421 -13.33 6.92 -21.19
CA HIS A 421 -12.34 6.92 -20.10
C HIS A 421 -12.50 8.11 -19.16
N THR A 422 -13.74 8.41 -18.78
CA THR A 422 -14.12 9.48 -17.84
C THR A 422 -15.18 8.98 -16.85
N GLY A 423 -15.63 9.85 -15.95
CA GLY A 423 -16.63 9.52 -14.93
C GLY A 423 -16.04 8.85 -13.69
N ILE A 424 -16.93 8.50 -12.78
CA ILE A 424 -16.60 8.01 -11.43
C ILE A 424 -15.64 6.81 -11.43
N LEU A 425 -15.68 5.94 -12.44
CA LEU A 425 -14.82 4.76 -12.52
C LEU A 425 -13.35 5.07 -12.83
N THR A 426 -13.02 6.30 -13.22
CA THR A 426 -11.61 6.73 -13.38
C THR A 426 -10.97 7.15 -12.05
N ASN A 427 -11.78 7.36 -11.00
CA ASN A 427 -11.34 7.77 -9.68
C ASN A 427 -11.34 6.59 -8.71
N THR A 428 -10.45 6.61 -7.72
CA THR A 428 -10.35 5.57 -6.68
C THR A 428 -11.39 5.74 -5.57
N GLY A 429 -12.11 6.87 -5.55
CA GLY A 429 -12.98 7.28 -4.45
C GLY A 429 -12.21 7.75 -3.20
N ALA A 430 -10.93 8.11 -3.35
CA ALA A 430 -10.08 8.61 -2.27
C ALA A 430 -8.96 9.44 -2.91
N ASP A 431 -9.24 10.67 -3.33
CA ASP A 431 -8.36 11.46 -4.19
C ASP A 431 -7.87 12.78 -3.58
N TYR A 432 -8.45 13.25 -2.45
CA TYR A 432 -8.06 14.49 -1.78
C TYR A 432 -7.48 14.23 -0.40
N PHE A 433 -6.32 14.82 -0.13
CA PHE A 433 -5.52 14.55 1.06
C PHE A 433 -5.18 15.83 1.81
N ALA A 434 -5.18 15.76 3.13
CA ALA A 434 -4.71 16.81 4.01
C ALA A 434 -3.80 16.22 5.09
N TRP A 435 -2.75 16.92 5.47
CA TRP A 435 -1.84 16.54 6.53
C TRP A 435 -1.65 17.70 7.50
N GLU A 436 -1.65 17.38 8.79
CA GLU A 436 -1.53 18.38 9.84
C GLU A 436 -0.70 17.90 11.03
N LYS A 437 -0.25 18.87 11.82
CA LYS A 437 0.22 18.63 13.19
C LYS A 437 -0.90 18.83 14.18
N VAL A 438 -0.90 18.09 15.28
CA VAL A 438 -1.76 18.40 16.41
C VAL A 438 -1.35 19.78 16.95
N PRO A 439 -2.27 20.76 17.00
CA PRO A 439 -1.97 22.11 17.46
C PRO A 439 -1.41 22.12 18.89
N SER A 440 -0.50 23.05 19.18
CA SER A 440 0.09 23.21 20.52
C SER A 440 -0.96 23.53 21.60
N SER A 441 -2.08 24.13 21.21
CA SER A 441 -3.22 24.40 22.07
C SER A 441 -4.02 23.16 22.47
N PHE A 442 -3.83 22.02 21.78
CA PHE A 442 -4.52 20.79 22.13
C PHE A 442 -3.95 20.20 23.43
N ASN A 443 -4.81 19.70 24.30
CA ASN A 443 -4.40 19.21 25.62
C ASN A 443 -3.83 17.78 25.54
N LEU A 444 -2.57 17.65 25.10
CA LEU A 444 -1.81 16.40 25.17
C LEU A 444 -1.01 16.32 26.47
N SER A 445 -0.74 15.11 26.95
CA SER A 445 0.17 14.88 28.06
C SER A 445 1.60 15.34 27.74
N SER A 446 2.40 15.60 28.78
CA SER A 446 3.83 15.94 28.61
C SER A 446 4.61 14.83 27.91
N ALA A 447 4.27 13.56 28.16
CA ALA A 447 4.87 12.40 27.49
C ALA A 447 4.56 12.40 25.99
N ALA A 448 3.28 12.57 25.60
CA ALA A 448 2.90 12.64 24.19
C ALA A 448 3.56 13.82 23.48
N ARG A 449 3.65 14.99 24.11
CA ARG A 449 4.39 16.14 23.55
C ARG A 449 5.87 15.85 23.35
N SER A 450 6.50 15.17 24.30
CA SER A 450 7.91 14.76 24.20
C SER A 450 8.14 13.79 23.06
N ASP A 451 7.27 12.79 22.92
CA ASP A 451 7.34 11.82 21.81
C ASP A 451 7.16 12.53 20.46
N LEU A 452 6.16 13.41 20.32
CA LEU A 452 5.93 14.16 19.10
C LEU A 452 7.06 15.12 18.75
N ALA A 453 7.76 15.67 19.75
CA ALA A 453 8.92 16.54 19.53
C ALA A 453 10.14 15.76 18.95
N SER A 454 10.14 14.43 19.01
CA SER A 454 11.18 13.61 18.36
C SER A 454 11.03 13.51 16.84
N PHE A 455 9.86 13.88 16.30
CA PHE A 455 9.62 13.93 14.87
C PHE A 455 10.00 15.32 14.32
N PRO A 456 10.53 15.41 13.08
CA PRO A 456 10.91 16.68 12.46
C PRO A 456 9.77 17.69 12.35
N ALA A 457 10.16 18.94 12.12
CA ALA A 457 9.20 20.04 12.00
C ALA A 457 8.21 19.85 10.84
N ASP A 458 8.65 19.29 9.71
CA ASP A 458 7.84 19.02 8.52
C ASP A 458 7.08 17.69 8.56
N TRP A 459 7.22 16.90 9.64
CA TRP A 459 6.54 15.62 9.79
C TRP A 459 5.12 15.81 10.35
N PRO A 460 4.05 15.55 9.61
CA PRO A 460 2.68 15.67 10.11
C PRO A 460 2.38 14.58 11.15
N ASN A 461 1.50 14.88 12.10
CA ASN A 461 1.08 13.88 13.09
C ASN A 461 -0.06 13.00 12.57
N TYR A 462 -0.93 13.55 11.75
CA TYR A 462 -2.04 12.83 11.15
C TYR A 462 -2.31 13.30 9.73
N GLU A 463 -3.05 12.47 9.03
CA GLU A 463 -3.53 12.64 7.67
C GLU A 463 -5.04 12.51 7.65
N VAL A 464 -5.69 13.25 6.77
CA VAL A 464 -7.11 13.09 6.47
C VAL A 464 -7.28 12.87 4.98
N VAL A 465 -7.87 11.75 4.60
CA VAL A 465 -8.26 11.48 3.22
C VAL A 465 -9.76 11.73 3.08
N ILE A 466 -10.12 12.58 2.14
CA ILE A 466 -11.54 12.71 1.74
C ILE A 466 -11.83 11.60 0.76
N ALA A 467 -12.84 10.80 1.09
CA ALA A 467 -13.20 9.63 0.31
C ALA A 467 -14.72 9.51 0.16
N ASP A 468 -15.14 8.78 -0.88
CA ASP A 468 -16.53 8.49 -1.18
C ASP A 468 -16.80 6.99 -1.40
N LEU A 469 -15.95 6.15 -0.82
CA LEU A 469 -16.04 4.69 -0.96
C LEU A 469 -17.44 4.17 -0.63
N PRO A 470 -17.95 3.14 -1.33
CA PRO A 470 -19.25 2.56 -1.05
C PRO A 470 -19.35 2.08 0.41
N PHE A 471 -20.30 2.63 1.16
CA PHE A 471 -20.44 2.32 2.59
C PHE A 471 -21.70 1.47 2.86
N ALA A 472 -22.87 1.93 2.40
CA ALA A 472 -24.13 1.24 2.56
C ALA A 472 -25.09 1.59 1.42
N PRO A 473 -26.03 0.70 1.06
CA PRO A 473 -27.05 1.01 0.07
C PRO A 473 -28.08 2.03 0.60
N GLY A 474 -28.74 2.73 -0.32
CA GLY A 474 -29.90 3.60 -0.03
C GLY A 474 -29.56 5.06 0.26
N ALA A 475 -28.29 5.42 0.39
CA ALA A 475 -27.86 6.83 0.48
C ALA A 475 -26.41 6.99 0.02
N ASN A 476 -26.03 8.21 -0.34
CA ASN A 476 -24.66 8.60 -0.62
C ASN A 476 -23.93 8.97 0.68
N TYR A 477 -22.67 8.56 0.80
CA TYR A 477 -21.84 8.81 1.97
C TYR A 477 -20.46 9.28 1.54
N GLY A 478 -20.00 10.39 2.15
CA GLY A 478 -18.61 10.81 2.15
C GLY A 478 -17.92 10.35 3.42
N GLN A 479 -16.61 10.21 3.37
CA GLN A 479 -15.79 9.73 4.47
C GLN A 479 -14.62 10.69 4.71
N GLY A 480 -14.38 11.00 5.99
CA GLY A 480 -13.14 11.55 6.46
C GLY A 480 -12.30 10.39 7.05
N ILE A 481 -11.33 9.92 6.29
CA ILE A 481 -10.44 8.84 6.72
C ILE A 481 -9.23 9.47 7.41
N GLY A 482 -9.11 9.24 8.74
CA GLY A 482 -7.95 9.67 9.49
C GLY A 482 -6.87 8.60 9.53
N MET A 483 -5.60 9.02 9.36
CA MET A 483 -4.43 8.17 9.56
C MET A 483 -3.40 8.85 10.44
N LEU A 484 -2.90 8.14 11.46
CA LEU A 484 -1.75 8.63 12.23
C LEU A 484 -0.46 8.42 11.45
N ASN A 485 0.37 9.45 11.37
CA ASN A 485 1.67 9.41 10.70
C ASN A 485 2.86 9.46 11.69
N SER A 486 2.63 9.79 12.95
CA SER A 486 3.67 9.91 14.00
C SER A 486 3.52 8.82 15.07
N GLN A 487 3.29 7.58 14.67
CA GLN A 487 3.10 6.46 15.59
C GLN A 487 4.37 6.09 16.34
N THR A 488 4.21 5.84 17.64
CA THR A 488 5.28 5.41 18.54
C THR A 488 5.28 3.90 18.79
N ALA A 489 4.15 3.22 18.58
CA ALA A 489 4.06 1.76 18.69
C ALA A 489 4.96 1.04 17.66
N ARG A 490 5.50 -0.10 18.06
CA ARG A 490 6.34 -0.97 17.22
C ARG A 490 5.84 -2.39 17.30
N GLY A 491 5.46 -2.93 16.16
CA GLY A 491 4.97 -4.30 16.02
C GLY A 491 6.06 -5.31 15.69
N SER A 492 5.63 -6.54 15.43
CA SER A 492 6.53 -7.64 15.08
C SER A 492 5.86 -8.69 14.20
N ILE A 493 6.70 -9.44 13.50
CA ILE A 493 6.36 -10.62 12.70
C ILE A 493 7.17 -11.78 13.23
N THR A 494 6.53 -12.94 13.39
CA THR A 494 7.24 -14.19 13.65
C THR A 494 6.58 -15.36 12.92
N ILE A 495 7.28 -16.46 12.78
CA ILE A 495 6.74 -17.65 12.13
C ILE A 495 5.76 -18.40 13.04
N SER A 496 4.73 -19.01 12.43
CA SER A 496 3.78 -19.91 13.09
C SER A 496 4.16 -21.38 12.91
N SER A 497 4.92 -21.70 11.86
CA SER A 497 5.44 -23.02 11.52
C SER A 497 6.72 -22.89 10.68
N THR A 498 7.24 -24.01 10.19
CA THR A 498 8.39 -24.07 9.25
C THR A 498 7.96 -24.03 7.78
N ASP A 499 6.68 -23.98 7.48
CA ASP A 499 6.14 -23.86 6.12
C ASP A 499 5.67 -22.44 5.83
N THR A 500 6.16 -21.84 4.74
CA THR A 500 5.74 -20.49 4.30
C THR A 500 4.30 -20.43 3.79
N ALA A 501 3.62 -21.58 3.60
CA ALA A 501 2.19 -21.61 3.29
C ALA A 501 1.32 -21.21 4.49
N ASP A 502 1.83 -21.42 5.71
CA ASP A 502 1.16 -21.00 6.94
C ASP A 502 1.40 -19.50 7.14
N SER A 503 0.34 -18.77 7.47
CA SER A 503 0.44 -17.34 7.73
C SER A 503 1.37 -17.05 8.91
N PRO A 504 2.26 -16.05 8.82
CA PRO A 504 3.05 -15.61 9.95
C PRO A 504 2.16 -15.01 11.04
N LEU A 505 2.66 -14.97 12.27
CA LEU A 505 2.04 -14.26 13.39
C LEU A 505 2.37 -12.77 13.26
N ILE A 506 1.35 -11.96 13.04
CA ILE A 506 1.45 -10.53 12.78
C ILE A 506 0.93 -9.78 14.01
N ASN A 507 1.79 -9.06 14.70
CA ASN A 507 1.41 -8.20 15.82
C ASN A 507 1.67 -6.73 15.46
N THR A 508 0.61 -5.96 15.21
CA THR A 508 0.72 -4.54 14.81
C THR A 508 0.93 -3.60 15.99
N GLN A 509 0.64 -4.02 17.22
CA GLN A 509 0.64 -3.14 18.40
C GLN A 509 -0.24 -1.90 18.23
N THR A 510 -1.38 -2.06 17.55
CA THR A 510 -2.30 -0.98 17.22
C THR A 510 -2.80 -0.28 18.49
N LEU A 511 -2.63 1.05 18.61
CA LEU A 511 -2.97 1.87 19.78
C LEU A 511 -2.35 1.37 21.11
N ALA A 512 -1.20 0.70 21.05
CA ALA A 512 -0.57 0.15 22.25
C ALA A 512 0.03 1.23 23.17
N THR A 513 0.49 2.35 22.60
CA THR A 513 1.09 3.44 23.38
C THR A 513 0.04 4.49 23.81
N ALA A 514 0.29 5.18 24.91
CA ALA A 514 -0.56 6.29 25.35
C ALA A 514 -0.51 7.45 24.33
N THR A 515 0.66 7.74 23.80
CA THR A 515 0.87 8.80 22.79
C THR A 515 0.01 8.54 21.54
N ASP A 516 0.01 7.32 21.01
CA ASP A 516 -0.81 7.00 19.83
C ASP A 516 -2.31 7.18 20.10
N ARG A 517 -2.78 6.85 21.31
CA ARG A 517 -4.18 7.06 21.72
C ARG A 517 -4.54 8.54 21.82
N GLU A 518 -3.69 9.34 22.47
CA GLU A 518 -3.90 10.78 22.60
C GLU A 518 -3.91 11.49 21.25
N VAL A 519 -2.97 11.14 20.35
CA VAL A 519 -2.90 11.70 19.00
C VAL A 519 -4.09 11.26 18.16
N ALA A 520 -4.56 10.02 18.29
CA ALA A 520 -5.75 9.53 17.58
C ALA A 520 -7.01 10.27 18.04
N VAL A 521 -7.18 10.49 19.36
CA VAL A 521 -8.29 11.28 19.91
C VAL A 521 -8.23 12.73 19.41
N ALA A 522 -7.03 13.32 19.37
CA ALA A 522 -6.82 14.65 18.82
C ALA A 522 -7.21 14.73 17.35
N ALA A 523 -6.77 13.77 16.53
CA ALA A 523 -7.08 13.73 15.11
C ALA A 523 -8.59 13.60 14.86
N VAL A 524 -9.32 12.75 15.61
CA VAL A 524 -10.79 12.67 15.51
C VAL A 524 -11.47 14.00 15.81
N LYS A 525 -10.99 14.74 16.82
CA LYS A 525 -11.56 16.06 17.17
C LYS A 525 -11.26 17.15 16.15
N LEU A 526 -10.13 17.03 15.45
CA LEU A 526 -9.68 18.00 14.46
C LEU A 526 -10.28 17.75 13.07
N ILE A 527 -10.76 16.54 12.80
CA ILE A 527 -11.54 16.26 11.59
C ILE A 527 -12.95 16.82 11.81
N PRO A 528 -13.48 17.62 10.87
CA PRO A 528 -14.82 18.21 11.02
C PRO A 528 -15.89 17.18 11.32
N GLY A 529 -16.57 17.34 12.46
CA GLY A 529 -17.61 16.41 12.91
C GLY A 529 -18.42 16.98 14.09
N PRO A 530 -19.43 16.26 14.61
CA PRO A 530 -20.22 16.72 15.74
C PRO A 530 -19.35 16.81 17.00
N ASN A 531 -19.22 18.03 17.55
CA ASN A 531 -18.45 18.36 18.75
C ASN A 531 -19.08 17.83 20.06
N VAL A 532 -19.51 16.58 20.11
CA VAL A 532 -20.37 16.08 21.20
C VAL A 532 -19.78 14.91 21.97
N ALA A 533 -18.55 14.45 21.64
CA ALA A 533 -17.94 13.30 22.30
C ALA A 533 -16.80 13.74 23.24
N THR A 534 -16.78 13.14 24.43
CA THR A 534 -15.64 13.26 25.35
C THR A 534 -14.45 12.46 24.82
N ASP A 535 -13.24 12.72 25.31
CA ASP A 535 -12.03 11.98 24.94
C ASP A 535 -12.18 10.49 25.20
N ASP A 536 -12.83 10.08 26.30
CA ASP A 536 -13.08 8.68 26.64
C ASP A 536 -14.06 8.02 25.65
N GLN A 537 -15.08 8.73 25.22
CA GLN A 537 -16.03 8.23 24.21
C GLN A 537 -15.34 8.06 22.85
N ILE A 538 -14.53 9.03 22.44
CA ILE A 538 -13.75 8.96 21.20
C ILE A 538 -12.75 7.79 21.28
N LEU A 539 -12.03 7.66 22.39
CA LEU A 539 -11.09 6.56 22.59
C LEU A 539 -11.79 5.21 22.54
N THR A 540 -12.93 5.06 23.22
CA THR A 540 -13.75 3.84 23.18
C THR A 540 -14.15 3.49 21.77
N TRP A 541 -14.58 4.48 20.98
CA TRP A 541 -14.92 4.30 19.58
C TRP A 541 -13.69 3.90 18.74
N LEU A 542 -12.54 4.55 18.92
CA LEU A 542 -11.28 4.22 18.22
C LEU A 542 -10.84 2.78 18.52
N LEU A 543 -10.91 2.33 19.78
CA LEU A 543 -10.56 0.96 20.16
C LEU A 543 -11.45 -0.09 19.49
N ALA A 544 -12.72 0.25 19.23
CA ALA A 544 -13.65 -0.62 18.53
C ALA A 544 -13.47 -0.59 16.99
N ASN A 545 -13.03 0.54 16.41
CA ASN A 545 -13.14 0.81 14.98
C ASN A 545 -11.81 1.03 14.25
N ALA A 546 -10.75 1.39 14.95
CA ALA A 546 -9.45 1.59 14.33
C ALA A 546 -8.89 0.29 13.73
N GLY A 547 -8.17 0.44 12.63
CA GLY A 547 -7.54 -0.63 11.86
C GLY A 547 -6.14 -0.27 11.37
N PRO A 548 -5.49 -1.17 10.64
CA PRO A 548 -4.18 -0.90 10.05
C PRO A 548 -4.33 0.01 8.82
N GLY A 549 -3.34 0.89 8.60
CA GLY A 549 -3.25 1.71 7.39
C GLY A 549 -2.75 0.96 6.16
N TYR A 550 -2.42 -0.32 6.32
CA TYR A 550 -1.85 -1.17 5.27
C TYR A 550 -0.48 -0.69 4.75
N HIS A 551 0.24 0.09 5.54
CA HIS A 551 1.56 0.65 5.23
C HIS A 551 2.70 -0.04 5.99
N ALA A 552 2.46 -1.24 6.55
CA ALA A 552 3.46 -1.98 7.32
C ALA A 552 4.81 -2.03 6.61
N SER A 553 5.88 -1.79 7.40
CA SER A 553 7.26 -1.69 6.95
C SER A 553 8.25 -1.96 8.08
N CYS A 554 9.56 -1.93 7.78
CA CYS A 554 10.67 -1.98 8.76
C CYS A 554 10.89 -3.32 9.48
N THR A 555 10.36 -4.45 8.99
CA THR A 555 10.53 -5.77 9.61
C THR A 555 11.86 -6.48 9.30
N CYS A 556 12.67 -5.90 8.42
CA CYS A 556 14.06 -6.27 8.13
C CYS A 556 14.89 -4.99 8.02
N ILE A 557 14.87 -4.17 9.06
CA ILE A 557 15.30 -2.77 9.06
C ILE A 557 16.70 -2.57 8.48
N MET A 558 16.82 -1.56 7.60
CA MET A 558 18.11 -1.05 7.15
C MET A 558 18.78 -0.23 8.25
N GLY A 559 20.06 -0.45 8.49
CA GLY A 559 20.79 0.28 9.52
C GLY A 559 22.30 0.14 9.41
N LYS A 560 23.00 0.72 10.38
CA LYS A 560 24.47 0.61 10.51
C LYS A 560 24.85 -0.77 11.06
N SER A 561 26.04 -1.25 10.73
CA SER A 561 26.56 -2.53 11.27
C SER A 561 26.73 -2.53 12.80
N SER A 562 26.76 -1.36 13.42
CA SER A 562 26.81 -1.20 14.88
C SER A 562 25.43 -1.34 15.55
N ASP A 563 24.33 -1.31 14.78
CA ASP A 563 22.99 -1.53 15.31
C ASP A 563 22.70 -3.04 15.33
N PRO A 564 22.54 -3.66 16.51
CA PRO A 564 22.28 -5.10 16.60
C PRO A 564 20.92 -5.51 16.04
N MET A 565 19.99 -4.55 15.85
CA MET A 565 18.68 -4.77 15.28
C MET A 565 18.64 -4.55 13.76
N ALA A 566 19.70 -4.02 13.16
CA ALA A 566 19.77 -3.88 11.71
C ALA A 566 19.89 -5.25 11.02
N VAL A 567 19.10 -5.43 9.97
CA VAL A 567 19.05 -6.66 9.17
C VAL A 567 19.81 -6.50 7.85
N VAL A 568 19.70 -5.33 7.23
CA VAL A 568 20.39 -5.04 5.96
C VAL A 568 21.21 -3.76 6.04
N ASP A 569 22.28 -3.70 5.22
CA ASP A 569 23.08 -2.51 5.01
C ASP A 569 22.45 -1.55 3.98
N THR A 570 23.11 -0.41 3.72
CA THR A 570 22.65 0.59 2.73
C THR A 570 22.72 0.10 1.28
N SER A 571 23.30 -1.09 1.04
CA SER A 571 23.23 -1.79 -0.24
C SER A 571 22.16 -2.89 -0.25
N PHE A 572 21.28 -2.92 0.74
CA PHE A 572 20.23 -3.94 0.96
C PHE A 572 20.76 -5.35 1.25
N LYS A 573 22.06 -5.54 1.44
CA LYS A 573 22.68 -6.85 1.74
C LYS A 573 22.36 -7.26 3.16
N VAL A 574 22.00 -8.53 3.35
CA VAL A 574 21.71 -9.09 4.69
C VAL A 574 23.03 -9.24 5.47
N PHE A 575 23.11 -8.67 6.67
CA PHE A 575 24.33 -8.68 7.48
C PHE A 575 24.86 -10.09 7.77
N GLY A 576 26.13 -10.28 7.51
CA GLY A 576 26.86 -11.53 7.74
C GLY A 576 26.53 -12.65 6.77
N LEU A 577 25.78 -12.37 5.70
CA LEU A 577 25.52 -13.28 4.60
C LEU A 577 26.07 -12.70 3.28
N SER A 578 26.24 -13.58 2.30
CA SER A 578 26.58 -13.17 0.94
C SER A 578 25.57 -13.74 -0.07
N GLY A 579 25.41 -13.03 -1.21
CA GLY A 579 24.48 -13.45 -2.27
C GLY A 579 23.00 -13.30 -1.91
N LEU A 580 22.66 -12.48 -0.89
CA LEU A 580 21.27 -12.24 -0.45
C LEU A 580 21.04 -10.77 -0.14
N ARG A 581 19.96 -10.20 -0.73
CA ARG A 581 19.46 -8.86 -0.40
C ARG A 581 17.97 -8.92 -0.07
N VAL A 582 17.50 -7.92 0.70
CA VAL A 582 16.05 -7.70 0.95
C VAL A 582 15.69 -6.35 0.36
N VAL A 583 14.77 -6.34 -0.61
CA VAL A 583 14.37 -5.14 -1.35
C VAL A 583 12.84 -5.08 -1.42
N ASP A 584 12.21 -4.60 -0.37
CA ASP A 584 10.79 -4.27 -0.24
C ASP A 584 10.58 -3.38 1.01
N THR A 585 9.34 -3.15 1.43
CA THR A 585 9.04 -2.31 2.60
C THR A 585 9.59 -2.87 3.91
N SER A 586 9.92 -4.15 3.99
CA SER A 586 10.56 -4.72 5.19
C SER A 586 11.93 -4.10 5.46
N SER A 587 12.67 -3.71 4.41
CA SER A 587 14.00 -3.12 4.50
C SER A 587 14.00 -1.61 4.78
N PHE A 588 12.85 -0.98 4.97
CA PHE A 588 12.80 0.44 5.31
C PHE A 588 13.51 0.71 6.64
N ALA A 589 14.26 1.83 6.73
CA ALA A 589 14.88 2.28 7.98
C ALA A 589 13.88 2.98 8.92
N LEU A 590 12.82 3.54 8.34
CA LEU A 590 11.65 4.08 9.01
C LEU A 590 10.48 4.15 8.01
N LEU A 591 9.26 4.27 8.51
CA LEU A 591 8.10 4.56 7.68
C LEU A 591 7.91 6.09 7.62
N PRO A 592 8.17 6.75 6.47
CA PRO A 592 7.90 8.18 6.31
C PRO A 592 6.39 8.47 6.39
N PRO A 593 5.98 9.73 6.67
CA PRO A 593 4.59 10.11 6.61
C PRO A 593 4.02 9.97 5.20
N GLY A 594 2.72 9.71 5.12
CA GLY A 594 2.01 9.45 3.87
C GLY A 594 2.15 8.01 3.37
N HIS A 595 1.78 7.76 2.11
CA HIS A 595 1.67 6.43 1.54
C HIS A 595 2.99 5.97 0.90
N PRO A 596 3.46 4.74 1.13
CA PRO A 596 4.85 4.35 0.80
C PRO A 596 5.10 4.00 -0.67
N LEU A 597 4.09 4.02 -1.57
CA LEU A 597 4.20 3.49 -2.93
C LEU A 597 5.37 4.09 -3.72
N ALA A 598 5.50 5.42 -3.71
CA ALA A 598 6.57 6.13 -4.41
C ALA A 598 7.96 5.70 -3.92
N LEU A 599 8.12 5.58 -2.61
CA LEU A 599 9.38 5.20 -1.98
C LEU A 599 9.76 3.75 -2.29
N VAL A 600 8.78 2.83 -2.36
CA VAL A 600 9.05 1.43 -2.75
C VAL A 600 9.65 1.36 -4.15
N TYR A 601 9.10 2.09 -5.11
CA TYR A 601 9.64 2.13 -6.48
C TYR A 601 11.03 2.78 -6.51
N ALA A 602 11.22 3.91 -5.84
CA ALA A 602 12.51 4.60 -5.82
C ALA A 602 13.63 3.74 -5.21
N LEU A 603 13.35 3.07 -4.09
CA LEU A 603 14.33 2.17 -3.45
C LEU A 603 14.61 0.92 -4.28
N ALA A 604 13.61 0.38 -4.99
CA ALA A 604 13.82 -0.74 -5.91
C ALA A 604 14.69 -0.34 -7.12
N GLU A 605 14.51 0.88 -7.65
CA GLU A 605 15.40 1.45 -8.69
C GLU A 605 16.84 1.60 -8.18
N LYS A 606 17.00 2.17 -6.97
CA LYS A 606 18.31 2.31 -6.32
C LYS A 606 18.96 0.96 -6.08
N ALA A 607 18.22 -0.01 -5.55
CA ALA A 607 18.71 -1.36 -5.32
C ALA A 607 19.19 -2.02 -6.61
N ALA A 608 18.45 -1.87 -7.71
CA ALA A 608 18.83 -2.41 -9.00
C ALA A 608 20.16 -1.82 -9.52
N ASP A 609 20.37 -0.52 -9.35
CA ASP A 609 21.64 0.12 -9.73
C ASP A 609 22.81 -0.35 -8.84
N LEU A 610 22.60 -0.48 -7.52
CA LEU A 610 23.59 -1.02 -6.59
C LEU A 610 23.93 -2.50 -6.90
N ILE A 611 22.96 -3.31 -7.30
CA ILE A 611 23.18 -4.71 -7.72
C ILE A 611 24.02 -4.73 -9.00
N LYS A 612 23.66 -3.93 -10.01
CA LYS A 612 24.41 -3.84 -11.28
C LYS A 612 25.84 -3.37 -11.07
N ALA A 613 26.08 -2.43 -10.15
CA ALA A 613 27.41 -1.92 -9.83
C ALA A 613 28.30 -2.94 -9.07
N SER A 614 27.69 -3.92 -8.38
CA SER A 614 28.40 -4.95 -7.61
C SER A 614 28.58 -6.28 -8.39
N ALA A 615 28.07 -6.39 -9.61
CA ALA A 615 28.05 -7.59 -10.45
C ALA A 615 29.24 -7.63 -11.41
#